data_45b6da68cae6686220a71797558fa447
#
_entry.id   45b6da68cae6686220a71797558fa447
#
_cell.length_a   1.000
_cell.length_b   1.000
_cell.length_c   1.000
_cell.angle_alpha   90.00
_cell.angle_beta   90.00
_cell.angle_gamma   90.00
#
_symmetry.space_group_name_H-M   'P 1'
#
loop_
_entity.id
_entity.type
_entity.pdbx_description
1 polymer ?
#
loop_
_entity_poly.entity_id
_entity_poly.type
_entity_poly.pdbx_seq_one_letter_code
_entity_poly.pdbx_strand_id
1 'polypeptide(L)'
;EVTIKYFPAGTLTKGPQTYDGVVNGIADIGMTVLAYSRGRFLLASAIDLPLGYKSGVQATAVANAVFNKFQPEEFKDSEIMFLHAHGPGLIQTRSKPVSSLADMKGLKLRGTGTSGLVVAALGASPVGKSMREAYQMLQKGVVDGSLHPVEANKGWKLGEVVKYLTENYSTAYTTTFAVFMNKGKWNKLSPATQKTIQDINGEWSIKHGQAWDASDKAGLEFFISKGGKAVSLSDAESKKWEAAVVPVIDGFVKKADAKGIDGKAVVDFIKANM
;
A
#
# COMPACT_ATOMS: atom_id res chain seq x y z
N GLU A 1 23.27 18.42 16.40
CA GLU A 1 23.35 18.00 15.00
C GLU A 1 23.01 16.50 14.89
N VAL A 2 22.25 16.09 13.89
CA VAL A 2 21.88 14.71 13.64
C VAL A 2 22.54 14.22 12.36
N THR A 3 23.29 13.12 12.43
CA THR A 3 23.86 12.46 11.26
C THR A 3 23.08 11.18 10.96
N ILE A 4 22.65 10.99 9.71
CA ILE A 4 21.89 9.82 9.29
C ILE A 4 22.78 8.89 8.47
N LYS A 5 22.93 7.63 8.91
CA LYS A 5 23.52 6.56 8.11
C LYS A 5 22.40 5.73 7.49
N TYR A 6 22.33 5.74 6.16
CA TYR A 6 21.26 5.07 5.42
C TYR A 6 21.63 3.64 5.03
N PHE A 7 20.70 2.70 5.30
CA PHE A 7 20.79 1.28 4.97
C PHE A 7 19.65 0.90 4.00
N PRO A 8 19.87 0.98 2.67
CA PRO A 8 18.82 0.79 1.69
C PRO A 8 18.38 -0.67 1.57
N ALA A 9 17.21 -0.83 1.00
CA ALA A 9 16.72 -2.09 0.46
C ALA A 9 16.72 -3.25 1.49
N GLY A 10 16.51 -2.98 2.79
CA GLY A 10 16.44 -4.00 3.85
C GLY A 10 17.77 -4.75 4.07
N THR A 11 18.90 -4.06 3.89
CA THR A 11 20.22 -4.60 4.24
C THR A 11 20.41 -4.76 5.74
N LEU A 12 19.71 -3.95 6.54
CA LEU A 12 19.75 -4.06 8.00
C LEU A 12 18.63 -4.96 8.55
N THR A 13 17.39 -4.75 8.08
CA THR A 13 16.23 -5.58 8.42
C THR A 13 15.38 -5.84 7.18
N LYS A 14 14.82 -7.04 7.03
CA LYS A 14 13.86 -7.32 5.94
C LYS A 14 12.52 -6.62 6.22
N GLY A 15 11.79 -6.23 5.16
CA GLY A 15 10.53 -5.49 5.28
C GLY A 15 9.57 -5.97 6.39
N PRO A 16 9.24 -7.27 6.49
CA PRO A 16 8.38 -7.77 7.56
C PRO A 16 8.94 -7.61 8.99
N GLN A 17 10.26 -7.53 9.15
CA GLN A 17 10.95 -7.40 10.43
C GLN A 17 11.35 -5.95 10.76
N THR A 18 11.11 -5.00 9.86
CA THR A 18 11.63 -3.62 10.03
C THR A 18 11.01 -2.93 11.25
N TYR A 19 9.70 -3.12 11.48
CA TYR A 19 9.06 -2.50 12.65
C TYR A 19 9.67 -3.02 13.97
N ASP A 20 9.75 -4.33 14.14
CA ASP A 20 10.36 -4.95 15.32
C ASP A 20 11.85 -4.58 15.44
N GLY A 21 12.55 -4.48 14.32
CA GLY A 21 13.96 -4.05 14.31
C GLY A 21 14.15 -2.64 14.85
N VAL A 22 13.25 -1.71 14.56
CA VAL A 22 13.28 -0.35 15.12
C VAL A 22 12.86 -0.36 16.58
N VAL A 23 11.76 -1.03 16.94
CA VAL A 23 11.30 -1.12 18.32
C VAL A 23 12.41 -1.70 19.23
N ASN A 24 13.13 -2.72 18.77
CA ASN A 24 14.21 -3.38 19.50
C ASN A 24 15.58 -2.68 19.33
N GLY A 25 15.67 -1.55 18.64
CA GLY A 25 16.88 -0.73 18.55
C GLY A 25 17.95 -1.25 17.57
N ILE A 26 17.62 -2.15 16.63
CA ILE A 26 18.51 -2.55 15.52
C ILE A 26 18.71 -1.38 14.55
N ALA A 27 17.70 -0.57 14.36
CA ALA A 27 17.75 0.69 13.66
C ALA A 27 17.05 1.79 14.48
N ASP A 28 17.51 3.03 14.34
CA ASP A 28 16.88 4.16 15.03
C ASP A 28 15.60 4.62 14.33
N ILE A 29 15.61 4.61 13.00
CA ILE A 29 14.48 4.96 12.14
C ILE A 29 14.29 3.85 11.09
N GLY A 30 13.05 3.55 10.76
CA GLY A 30 12.69 2.60 9.71
C GLY A 30 11.54 3.08 8.84
N MET A 31 11.49 2.54 7.64
CA MET A 31 10.34 2.66 6.74
C MET A 31 9.95 1.27 6.24
N THR A 32 8.67 0.94 6.33
CA THR A 32 8.15 -0.33 5.80
C THR A 32 6.70 -0.23 5.35
N VAL A 33 6.31 -1.20 4.52
CA VAL A 33 4.92 -1.48 4.18
C VAL A 33 4.23 -2.14 5.38
N LEU A 34 3.18 -1.54 5.92
CA LEU A 34 2.46 -2.07 7.10
C LEU A 34 1.80 -3.43 6.80
N ALA A 35 1.33 -3.63 5.57
CA ALA A 35 0.73 -4.89 5.10
C ALA A 35 1.67 -6.12 5.16
N TYR A 36 2.98 -5.93 5.32
CA TYR A 36 3.93 -7.04 5.49
C TYR A 36 3.87 -7.67 6.88
N SER A 37 3.44 -6.93 7.90
CA SER A 37 3.26 -7.40 9.28
C SER A 37 1.80 -7.79 9.53
N ARG A 38 1.39 -8.97 9.00
CA ARG A 38 -0.01 -9.42 9.00
C ARG A 38 -0.65 -9.36 10.39
N GLY A 39 -1.81 -8.70 10.46
CA GLY A 39 -2.66 -8.65 11.67
C GLY A 39 -2.16 -7.72 12.77
N ARG A 40 -0.99 -7.10 12.61
CA ARG A 40 -0.45 -6.16 13.59
C ARG A 40 -1.12 -4.79 13.51
N PHE A 41 -1.26 -4.24 12.31
CA PHE A 41 -1.76 -2.88 12.05
C PHE A 41 -3.18 -2.94 11.51
N LEU A 42 -4.14 -3.27 12.40
CA LEU A 42 -5.52 -3.45 11.98
C LEU A 42 -6.16 -2.15 11.51
N LEU A 43 -6.07 -1.08 12.32
CA LEU A 43 -6.70 0.19 11.99
C LEU A 43 -6.05 0.81 10.74
N ALA A 44 -4.71 0.79 10.64
CA ALA A 44 -4.02 1.27 9.45
C ALA A 44 -4.40 0.46 8.19
N SER A 45 -4.78 -0.82 8.32
CA SER A 45 -5.23 -1.62 7.18
C SER A 45 -6.55 -1.16 6.55
N ALA A 46 -7.31 -0.28 7.24
CA ALA A 46 -8.49 0.37 6.66
C ALA A 46 -8.14 1.28 5.48
N ILE A 47 -6.97 1.92 5.54
CA ILE A 47 -6.48 2.79 4.47
C ILE A 47 -6.25 1.97 3.19
N ASP A 48 -5.84 0.70 3.34
CA ASP A 48 -5.56 -0.18 2.20
C ASP A 48 -6.84 -0.77 1.55
N LEU A 49 -8.04 -0.43 2.02
CA LEU A 49 -9.30 -0.94 1.47
C LEU A 49 -9.52 -0.49 0.02
N PRO A 50 -10.21 -1.29 -0.80
CA PRO A 50 -10.47 -1.00 -2.22
C PRO A 50 -11.57 0.05 -2.40
N LEU A 51 -11.30 1.29 -2.01
CA LEU A 51 -12.27 2.39 -1.96
C LEU A 51 -12.22 3.30 -3.19
N GLY A 52 -11.38 2.99 -4.20
CA GLY A 52 -11.28 3.77 -5.42
C GLY A 52 -10.35 4.99 -5.30
N TYR A 53 -9.18 4.80 -4.71
CA TYR A 53 -8.15 5.84 -4.64
C TYR A 53 -7.75 6.36 -6.01
N LYS A 54 -7.55 7.68 -6.11
CA LYS A 54 -7.28 8.38 -7.37
C LYS A 54 -5.82 8.80 -7.54
N SER A 55 -5.10 8.99 -6.43
CA SER A 55 -3.71 9.48 -6.45
C SER A 55 -2.96 9.12 -5.17
N GLY A 56 -1.63 9.16 -5.21
CA GLY A 56 -0.77 9.04 -4.04
C GLY A 56 -0.90 10.25 -3.11
N VAL A 57 -1.15 11.44 -3.64
CA VAL A 57 -1.46 12.64 -2.84
C VAL A 57 -2.70 12.40 -2.00
N GLN A 58 -3.82 11.96 -2.60
CA GLN A 58 -5.05 11.65 -1.88
C GLN A 58 -4.84 10.55 -0.85
N ALA A 59 -4.25 9.44 -1.24
CA ALA A 59 -4.03 8.29 -0.36
C ALA A 59 -3.13 8.65 0.85
N THR A 60 -2.08 9.44 0.62
CA THR A 60 -1.19 9.91 1.69
C THR A 60 -1.89 10.87 2.65
N ALA A 61 -2.71 11.80 2.13
CA ALA A 61 -3.50 12.71 2.97
C ALA A 61 -4.48 11.92 3.84
N VAL A 62 -5.21 10.96 3.26
CA VAL A 62 -6.14 10.08 3.99
C VAL A 62 -5.39 9.28 5.07
N ALA A 63 -4.22 8.72 4.77
CA ALA A 63 -3.43 7.94 5.72
C ALA A 63 -3.08 8.75 6.98
N ASN A 64 -2.60 9.98 6.80
CA ASN A 64 -2.27 10.85 7.93
C ASN A 64 -3.52 11.38 8.66
N ALA A 65 -4.61 11.65 7.93
CA ALA A 65 -5.89 12.04 8.56
C ALA A 65 -6.45 10.93 9.46
N VAL A 66 -6.43 9.67 9.01
CA VAL A 66 -6.83 8.50 9.81
C VAL A 66 -5.94 8.35 11.03
N PHE A 67 -4.62 8.44 10.88
CA PHE A 67 -3.69 8.37 11.99
C PHE A 67 -3.97 9.46 13.03
N ASN A 68 -4.12 10.71 12.60
CA ASN A 68 -4.36 11.84 13.49
C ASN A 68 -5.72 11.75 14.19
N LYS A 69 -6.75 11.25 13.52
CA LYS A 69 -8.12 11.14 14.08
C LYS A 69 -8.24 10.02 15.10
N PHE A 70 -7.67 8.85 14.79
CA PHE A 70 -7.93 7.64 15.56
C PHE A 70 -6.79 7.23 16.48
N GLN A 71 -5.59 7.84 16.36
CA GLN A 71 -4.43 7.61 17.22
C GLN A 71 -4.18 6.11 17.50
N PRO A 72 -3.88 5.29 16.47
CA PRO A 72 -3.90 3.84 16.61
C PRO A 72 -2.90 3.31 17.64
N GLU A 73 -3.40 2.63 18.65
CA GLU A 73 -2.62 1.96 19.70
C GLU A 73 -1.57 0.97 19.16
N GLU A 74 -1.77 0.49 17.94
CA GLU A 74 -0.87 -0.45 17.26
C GLU A 74 0.54 0.12 16.99
N PHE A 75 0.71 1.44 17.13
CA PHE A 75 1.99 2.14 16.99
C PHE A 75 2.62 2.60 18.31
N LYS A 76 2.06 2.26 19.46
CA LYS A 76 2.50 2.77 20.78
C LYS A 76 3.97 2.52 21.10
N ASP A 77 4.57 1.48 20.52
CA ASP A 77 5.96 1.09 20.78
C ASP A 77 6.99 1.88 19.94
N SER A 78 6.51 2.76 19.05
CA SER A 78 7.37 3.61 18.21
C SER A 78 6.84 5.04 18.18
N GLU A 79 7.64 5.96 17.68
CA GLU A 79 7.20 7.30 17.29
C GLU A 79 6.96 7.32 15.79
N ILE A 80 5.72 7.58 15.38
CA ILE A 80 5.38 7.73 13.96
C ILE A 80 5.84 9.11 13.48
N MET A 81 6.73 9.08 12.50
CA MET A 81 7.21 10.28 11.84
C MET A 81 6.13 10.80 10.88
N PHE A 82 5.73 9.97 9.94
CA PHE A 82 4.59 10.22 9.04
C PHE A 82 4.20 8.91 8.33
N LEU A 83 2.99 8.93 7.78
CA LEU A 83 2.51 7.89 6.87
C LEU A 83 2.56 8.42 5.43
N HIS A 84 2.75 7.52 4.49
CA HIS A 84 2.50 7.78 3.08
C HIS A 84 1.89 6.56 2.42
N ALA A 85 1.23 6.76 1.28
CA ALA A 85 0.57 5.69 0.56
C ALA A 85 0.75 5.88 -0.93
N HIS A 86 0.85 4.77 -1.67
CA HIS A 86 1.01 4.82 -3.12
C HIS A 86 -0.28 5.22 -3.83
N GLY A 87 -0.20 5.60 -5.10
CA GLY A 87 -1.35 5.86 -5.96
C GLY A 87 -2.21 4.61 -6.20
N PRO A 88 -3.17 4.65 -7.13
CA PRO A 88 -4.08 3.54 -7.40
C PRO A 88 -3.36 2.22 -7.64
N GLY A 89 -3.65 1.22 -6.80
CA GLY A 89 -3.19 -0.15 -7.03
C GLY A 89 -4.13 -0.86 -8.00
N LEU A 90 -3.59 -1.31 -9.13
CA LEU A 90 -4.34 -1.87 -10.25
C LEU A 90 -3.87 -3.30 -10.56
N ILE A 91 -4.74 -4.08 -11.21
CA ILE A 91 -4.40 -5.42 -11.66
C ILE A 91 -3.52 -5.33 -12.91
N GLN A 92 -2.38 -6.01 -12.87
CA GLN A 92 -1.50 -6.11 -14.02
C GLN A 92 -1.13 -7.57 -14.28
N THR A 93 -1.25 -8.01 -15.52
CA THR A 93 -1.10 -9.42 -15.91
C THR A 93 -0.04 -9.60 -16.99
N ARG A 94 0.56 -10.82 -17.02
CA ARG A 94 1.65 -11.18 -17.94
C ARG A 94 1.19 -11.42 -19.37
N SER A 95 0.14 -12.19 -19.56
CA SER A 95 -0.20 -12.77 -20.87
C SER A 95 -1.67 -12.67 -21.25
N LYS A 96 -2.56 -12.48 -20.29
CA LYS A 96 -4.01 -12.38 -20.53
C LYS A 96 -4.53 -11.02 -20.16
N PRO A 97 -5.26 -10.31 -21.01
CA PRO A 97 -6.01 -9.14 -20.60
C PRO A 97 -7.13 -9.57 -19.62
N VAL A 98 -7.45 -8.71 -18.69
CA VAL A 98 -8.56 -8.88 -17.74
C VAL A 98 -9.52 -7.72 -17.96
N SER A 99 -10.69 -8.00 -18.52
CA SER A 99 -11.75 -7.03 -18.85
C SER A 99 -13.06 -7.33 -18.13
N SER A 100 -13.13 -8.43 -17.40
CA SER A 100 -14.31 -8.87 -16.64
C SER A 100 -13.92 -9.68 -15.42
N LEU A 101 -14.85 -9.85 -14.45
CA LEU A 101 -14.67 -10.78 -13.32
C LEU A 101 -14.47 -12.23 -13.78
N ALA A 102 -15.04 -12.62 -14.91
CA ALA A 102 -14.87 -13.96 -15.45
C ALA A 102 -13.41 -14.24 -15.82
N ASP A 103 -12.66 -13.23 -16.29
CA ASP A 103 -11.25 -13.35 -16.67
C ASP A 103 -10.34 -13.57 -15.46
N MET A 104 -10.79 -13.20 -14.25
CA MET A 104 -10.04 -13.38 -13.00
C MET A 104 -9.97 -14.84 -12.56
N LYS A 105 -10.95 -15.66 -12.98
CA LYS A 105 -11.06 -17.05 -12.55
C LYS A 105 -9.87 -17.87 -13.01
N GLY A 106 -9.23 -18.57 -12.06
CA GLY A 106 -8.08 -19.42 -12.30
C GLY A 106 -6.72 -18.70 -12.34
N LEU A 107 -6.70 -17.36 -12.31
CA LEU A 107 -5.45 -16.62 -12.22
C LEU A 107 -4.83 -16.72 -10.82
N LYS A 108 -3.52 -16.77 -10.77
CA LYS A 108 -2.71 -16.59 -9.55
C LYS A 108 -2.12 -15.19 -9.57
N LEU A 109 -2.54 -14.33 -8.64
CA LEU A 109 -2.07 -12.96 -8.58
C LEU A 109 -1.30 -12.68 -7.29
N ARG A 110 -0.16 -12.03 -7.40
CA ARG A 110 0.57 -11.55 -6.23
C ARG A 110 -0.21 -10.40 -5.58
N GLY A 111 -0.44 -10.50 -4.28
CA GLY A 111 -1.03 -9.46 -3.44
C GLY A 111 -0.66 -9.68 -1.98
N THR A 112 -0.56 -8.62 -1.18
CA THR A 112 -0.20 -8.68 0.24
C THR A 112 -1.24 -7.97 1.10
N GLY A 113 -1.46 -8.43 2.34
CA GLY A 113 -2.44 -7.80 3.23
C GLY A 113 -3.80 -7.67 2.55
N THR A 114 -4.37 -6.47 2.56
CA THR A 114 -5.68 -6.17 1.97
C THR A 114 -5.71 -6.42 0.46
N SER A 115 -4.64 -6.12 -0.29
CA SER A 115 -4.63 -6.40 -1.73
C SER A 115 -4.74 -7.89 -2.06
N GLY A 116 -4.27 -8.77 -1.18
CA GLY A 116 -4.50 -10.21 -1.30
C GLY A 116 -5.96 -10.60 -1.09
N LEU A 117 -6.67 -9.91 -0.17
CA LEU A 117 -8.12 -10.10 0.03
C LEU A 117 -8.92 -9.60 -1.19
N VAL A 118 -8.50 -8.48 -1.78
CA VAL A 118 -9.10 -7.95 -3.02
C VAL A 118 -8.95 -8.95 -4.16
N VAL A 119 -7.76 -9.52 -4.35
CA VAL A 119 -7.52 -10.57 -5.37
C VAL A 119 -8.47 -11.73 -5.18
N ALA A 120 -8.65 -12.22 -3.94
CA ALA A 120 -9.56 -13.33 -3.63
C ALA A 120 -11.03 -12.95 -3.89
N ALA A 121 -11.45 -11.76 -3.48
CA ALA A 121 -12.82 -11.27 -3.67
C ALA A 121 -13.19 -11.12 -5.15
N LEU A 122 -12.21 -10.77 -5.99
CA LEU A 122 -12.37 -10.68 -7.44
C LEU A 122 -12.30 -12.05 -8.16
N GLY A 123 -12.13 -13.15 -7.43
CA GLY A 123 -12.21 -14.52 -7.97
C GLY A 123 -10.88 -15.12 -8.40
N ALA A 124 -9.75 -14.48 -8.14
CA ALA A 124 -8.42 -15.03 -8.39
C ALA A 124 -7.78 -15.62 -7.12
N SER A 125 -6.71 -16.39 -7.28
CA SER A 125 -5.96 -16.98 -6.16
C SER A 125 -4.82 -16.04 -5.73
N PRO A 126 -4.82 -15.53 -4.48
CA PRO A 126 -3.78 -14.62 -4.00
C PRO A 126 -2.49 -15.37 -3.63
N VAL A 127 -1.35 -14.79 -3.98
CA VAL A 127 -0.02 -15.26 -3.58
C VAL A 127 0.66 -14.14 -2.79
N GLY A 128 0.78 -14.33 -1.46
CA GLY A 128 1.29 -13.33 -0.53
C GLY A 128 2.81 -13.28 -0.48
N LYS A 129 3.43 -12.43 -1.28
CA LYS A 129 4.88 -12.21 -1.33
C LYS A 129 5.23 -10.73 -1.41
N SER A 130 6.38 -10.35 -0.85
CA SER A 130 6.86 -8.97 -0.89
C SER A 130 7.12 -8.48 -2.33
N MET A 131 7.18 -7.15 -2.54
CA MET A 131 7.46 -6.58 -3.87
C MET A 131 8.82 -7.02 -4.43
N ARG A 132 9.80 -7.32 -3.58
CA ARG A 132 11.13 -7.81 -3.99
C ARG A 132 11.08 -9.13 -4.77
N GLU A 133 10.08 -9.97 -4.50
CA GLU A 133 9.92 -11.27 -5.14
C GLU A 133 9.09 -11.16 -6.43
N ALA A 134 8.37 -10.03 -6.62
CA ALA A 134 7.37 -9.87 -7.68
C ALA A 134 7.95 -10.07 -9.09
N TYR A 135 9.09 -9.42 -9.40
CA TYR A 135 9.72 -9.54 -10.72
C TYR A 135 10.03 -10.99 -11.09
N GLN A 136 10.71 -11.72 -10.22
CA GLN A 136 11.08 -13.11 -10.47
C GLN A 136 9.86 -14.03 -10.57
N MET A 137 8.85 -13.81 -9.72
CA MET A 137 7.61 -14.60 -9.76
C MET A 137 6.86 -14.41 -11.07
N LEU A 138 6.75 -13.17 -11.53
CA LEU A 138 6.17 -12.83 -12.82
C LEU A 138 7.01 -13.39 -13.97
N GLN A 139 8.32 -13.18 -13.97
CA GLN A 139 9.21 -13.65 -15.02
C GLN A 139 9.16 -15.18 -15.19
N LYS A 140 9.18 -15.93 -14.08
CA LYS A 140 9.14 -17.40 -14.07
C LYS A 140 7.74 -17.99 -14.24
N GLY A 141 6.68 -17.16 -14.27
CA GLY A 141 5.30 -17.64 -14.37
C GLY A 141 4.76 -18.33 -13.12
N VAL A 142 5.35 -18.06 -11.95
CA VAL A 142 4.83 -18.53 -10.66
C VAL A 142 3.47 -17.88 -10.37
N VAL A 143 3.30 -16.63 -10.83
CA VAL A 143 2.04 -15.89 -10.82
C VAL A 143 1.72 -15.38 -12.22
N ASP A 144 0.43 -15.24 -12.53
CA ASP A 144 -0.08 -14.75 -13.79
C ASP A 144 -0.10 -13.21 -13.85
N GLY A 145 -0.04 -12.57 -12.69
CA GLY A 145 -0.07 -11.13 -12.55
C GLY A 145 0.17 -10.69 -11.11
N SER A 146 -0.03 -9.41 -10.87
CA SER A 146 0.13 -8.79 -9.55
C SER A 146 -0.82 -7.62 -9.41
N LEU A 147 -1.29 -7.39 -8.19
CA LEU A 147 -2.00 -6.18 -7.80
C LEU A 147 -0.98 -5.23 -7.17
N HIS A 148 -0.71 -4.10 -7.84
CA HIS A 148 0.33 -3.12 -7.44
C HIS A 148 0.12 -1.75 -8.10
N PRO A 149 0.74 -0.66 -7.57
CA PRO A 149 0.68 0.66 -8.20
C PRO A 149 1.46 0.70 -9.51
N VAL A 150 1.12 1.64 -10.37
CA VAL A 150 1.70 1.76 -11.72
C VAL A 150 3.19 2.09 -11.68
N GLU A 151 3.65 2.81 -10.66
CA GLU A 151 5.09 3.15 -10.46
C GLU A 151 5.99 1.92 -10.51
N ALA A 152 5.50 0.77 -10.00
CA ALA A 152 6.28 -0.45 -9.93
C ALA A 152 6.72 -0.97 -11.32
N ASN A 153 6.05 -0.54 -12.38
CA ASN A 153 6.46 -0.87 -13.73
C ASN A 153 7.87 -0.35 -14.05
N LYS A 154 8.21 0.86 -13.58
CA LYS A 154 9.56 1.42 -13.71
C LYS A 154 10.43 1.12 -12.49
N GLY A 155 9.96 1.43 -11.30
CA GLY A 155 10.73 1.34 -10.06
C GLY A 155 11.20 -0.09 -9.74
N TRP A 156 10.41 -1.09 -10.09
CA TRP A 156 10.71 -2.52 -9.90
C TRP A 156 10.86 -3.28 -11.22
N LYS A 157 10.89 -2.57 -12.35
CA LYS A 157 10.98 -3.12 -13.71
C LYS A 157 9.85 -4.08 -14.08
N LEU A 158 8.70 -4.03 -13.38
CA LEU A 158 7.62 -4.97 -13.64
C LEU A 158 7.02 -4.80 -15.03
N GLY A 159 7.09 -3.60 -15.64
CA GLY A 159 6.69 -3.36 -17.02
C GLY A 159 7.42 -4.19 -18.08
N GLU A 160 8.55 -4.84 -17.72
CA GLU A 160 9.24 -5.80 -18.59
C GLU A 160 8.55 -7.17 -18.61
N VAL A 161 7.84 -7.53 -17.55
CA VAL A 161 7.28 -8.85 -17.30
C VAL A 161 5.76 -8.90 -17.23
N VAL A 162 5.07 -7.75 -17.24
CA VAL A 162 3.60 -7.63 -17.41
C VAL A 162 3.28 -7.00 -18.75
N LYS A 163 2.12 -7.34 -19.33
CA LYS A 163 1.70 -6.87 -20.65
C LYS A 163 0.36 -6.16 -20.66
N TYR A 164 -0.46 -6.39 -19.65
CA TYR A 164 -1.80 -5.80 -19.56
C TYR A 164 -1.97 -5.14 -18.20
N LEU A 165 -2.56 -3.95 -18.22
CA LEU A 165 -2.96 -3.18 -17.04
C LEU A 165 -4.46 -3.00 -17.10
N THR A 166 -5.21 -3.53 -16.15
CA THR A 166 -6.65 -3.35 -16.05
C THR A 166 -6.93 -2.05 -15.29
N GLU A 167 -7.73 -1.18 -15.90
CA GLU A 167 -8.12 0.12 -15.34
C GLU A 167 -9.28 -0.03 -14.35
N ASN A 168 -9.08 -0.81 -13.29
CA ASN A 168 -10.06 -1.06 -12.23
C ASN A 168 -10.06 0.05 -11.17
N TYR A 169 -10.11 1.31 -11.60
CA TYR A 169 -10.02 2.48 -10.71
C TYR A 169 -11.13 2.53 -9.66
N SER A 170 -12.34 2.07 -9.95
CA SER A 170 -13.45 2.06 -8.99
C SER A 170 -13.18 1.16 -7.77
N THR A 171 -12.29 0.18 -7.89
CA THR A 171 -11.87 -0.73 -6.82
C THR A 171 -10.39 -0.59 -6.50
N ALA A 172 -9.76 0.50 -6.92
CA ALA A 172 -8.35 0.74 -6.64
C ALA A 172 -8.11 0.80 -5.12
N TYR A 173 -7.14 0.02 -4.68
CA TYR A 173 -6.64 0.04 -3.32
C TYR A 173 -5.38 0.91 -3.25
N THR A 174 -4.93 1.20 -2.05
CA THR A 174 -3.58 1.70 -1.80
C THR A 174 -2.86 0.77 -0.82
N THR A 175 -1.61 1.05 -0.54
CA THR A 175 -0.87 0.41 0.55
C THR A 175 -0.17 1.47 1.37
N THR A 176 -0.37 1.38 2.68
CA THR A 176 0.19 2.31 3.64
C THR A 176 1.62 1.93 4.00
N PHE A 177 2.50 2.92 3.94
CA PHE A 177 3.86 2.89 4.45
C PHE A 177 3.93 3.75 5.69
N ALA A 178 4.72 3.32 6.67
CA ALA A 178 5.02 4.14 7.83
C ALA A 178 6.53 4.43 7.90
N VAL A 179 6.87 5.67 8.18
CA VAL A 179 8.18 6.08 8.65
C VAL A 179 8.07 6.27 10.16
N PHE A 180 8.91 5.59 10.92
CA PHE A 180 8.81 5.55 12.37
C PHE A 180 10.18 5.47 13.02
N MET A 181 10.27 5.98 14.24
CA MET A 181 11.48 6.02 15.04
C MET A 181 11.34 5.20 16.32
N ASN A 182 12.44 4.65 16.81
CA ASN A 182 12.52 4.01 18.12
C ASN A 182 12.08 4.99 19.21
N LYS A 183 11.11 4.61 20.03
CA LYS A 183 10.53 5.47 21.08
C LYS A 183 11.54 5.98 22.09
N GLY A 184 12.44 5.09 22.52
CA GLY A 184 13.50 5.46 23.48
C GLY A 184 14.53 6.44 22.90
N LYS A 185 14.80 6.34 21.59
CA LYS A 185 15.69 7.30 20.90
C LYS A 185 14.99 8.65 20.70
N TRP A 186 13.71 8.63 20.30
CA TRP A 186 12.90 9.85 20.19
C TRP A 186 12.87 10.63 21.51
N ASN A 187 12.60 9.94 22.62
CA ASN A 187 12.49 10.57 23.93
C ASN A 187 13.82 11.16 24.47
N LYS A 188 14.97 10.81 23.88
CA LYS A 188 16.28 11.39 24.19
C LYS A 188 16.60 12.66 23.41
N LEU A 189 15.81 12.97 22.38
CA LEU A 189 15.97 14.22 21.62
C LEU A 189 15.46 15.39 22.43
N SER A 190 16.10 16.56 22.25
CA SER A 190 15.59 17.79 22.86
C SER A 190 14.23 18.16 22.26
N PRO A 191 13.34 18.88 23.02
CA PRO A 191 12.06 19.35 22.47
C PRO A 191 12.22 20.17 21.18
N ALA A 192 13.27 20.97 21.09
CA ALA A 192 13.57 21.76 19.87
C ALA A 192 13.89 20.86 18.68
N THR A 193 14.67 19.79 18.89
CA THR A 193 15.00 18.82 17.83
C THR A 193 13.76 18.03 17.43
N GLN A 194 12.94 17.58 18.38
CA GLN A 194 11.67 16.89 18.11
C GLN A 194 10.76 17.76 17.24
N LYS A 195 10.60 19.05 17.62
CA LYS A 195 9.78 19.98 16.83
C LYS A 195 10.31 20.17 15.41
N THR A 196 11.61 20.35 15.24
CA THR A 196 12.23 20.47 13.90
C THR A 196 11.95 19.24 13.04
N ILE A 197 12.07 18.04 13.64
CA ILE A 197 11.76 16.79 12.94
C ILE A 197 10.27 16.71 12.56
N GLN A 198 9.38 17.09 13.48
CA GLN A 198 7.93 17.09 13.20
C GLN A 198 7.55 18.06 12.07
N ASP A 199 8.16 19.24 12.03
CA ASP A 199 7.94 20.20 10.94
C ASP A 199 8.41 19.64 9.59
N ILE A 200 9.60 19.02 9.57
CA ILE A 200 10.12 18.32 8.38
C ILE A 200 9.20 17.16 7.96
N ASN A 201 8.70 16.37 8.90
CA ASN A 201 7.80 15.25 8.63
C ASN A 201 6.49 15.70 7.97
N GLY A 202 5.90 16.81 8.44
CA GLY A 202 4.70 17.39 7.84
C GLY A 202 4.91 17.75 6.37
N GLU A 203 6.02 18.41 6.06
CA GLU A 203 6.40 18.76 4.69
C GLU A 203 6.66 17.52 3.82
N TRP A 204 7.43 16.57 4.34
CA TRP A 204 7.82 15.36 3.58
C TRP A 204 6.69 14.38 3.36
N SER A 205 5.72 14.32 4.23
CA SER A 205 4.48 13.57 4.01
C SER A 205 3.79 14.01 2.70
N ILE A 206 3.64 15.33 2.50
CA ILE A 206 3.06 15.88 1.27
C ILE A 206 3.92 15.57 0.05
N LYS A 207 5.25 15.77 0.17
CA LYS A 207 6.21 15.49 -0.91
C LYS A 207 6.19 14.01 -1.32
N HIS A 208 5.99 13.08 -0.38
CA HIS A 208 5.86 11.65 -0.71
C HIS A 208 4.62 11.37 -1.54
N GLY A 209 3.46 11.95 -1.20
CA GLY A 209 2.26 11.82 -2.03
C GLY A 209 2.49 12.31 -3.47
N GLN A 210 3.12 13.47 -3.62
CA GLN A 210 3.47 14.03 -4.95
C GLN A 210 4.48 13.16 -5.70
N ALA A 211 5.47 12.60 -4.98
CA ALA A 211 6.47 11.70 -5.57
C ALA A 211 5.85 10.39 -6.06
N TRP A 212 4.84 9.86 -5.35
CA TRP A 212 4.08 8.70 -5.82
C TRP A 212 3.37 8.99 -7.14
N ASP A 213 2.67 10.12 -7.28
CA ASP A 213 1.97 10.47 -8.51
C ASP A 213 2.93 10.70 -9.69
N ALA A 214 4.07 11.36 -9.43
CA ALA A 214 5.12 11.52 -10.44
C ALA A 214 5.71 10.16 -10.87
N SER A 215 5.89 9.25 -9.92
CA SER A 215 6.39 7.89 -10.17
C SER A 215 5.37 7.03 -10.92
N ASP A 216 4.08 7.15 -10.64
CA ASP A 216 3.02 6.46 -11.38
C ASP A 216 2.99 6.91 -12.85
N LYS A 217 3.11 8.22 -13.11
CA LYS A 217 3.24 8.74 -14.47
C LYS A 217 4.43 8.12 -15.20
N ALA A 218 5.61 8.16 -14.58
CA ALA A 218 6.83 7.58 -15.17
C ALA A 218 6.73 6.05 -15.32
N GLY A 219 6.00 5.37 -14.43
CA GLY A 219 5.72 3.93 -14.48
C GLY A 219 4.82 3.57 -15.66
N LEU A 220 3.79 4.38 -15.94
CA LEU A 220 2.89 4.19 -17.08
C LEU A 220 3.64 4.40 -18.41
N GLU A 221 4.42 5.47 -18.53
CA GLU A 221 5.23 5.74 -19.70
C GLU A 221 6.20 4.58 -19.99
N PHE A 222 6.87 4.07 -18.96
CA PHE A 222 7.75 2.91 -19.07
C PHE A 222 6.98 1.65 -19.51
N PHE A 223 5.82 1.36 -18.90
CA PHE A 223 4.97 0.23 -19.27
C PHE A 223 4.57 0.26 -20.74
N ILE A 224 4.11 1.40 -21.23
CA ILE A 224 3.75 1.60 -22.64
C ILE A 224 4.97 1.42 -23.54
N SER A 225 6.14 1.97 -23.17
CA SER A 225 7.37 1.82 -23.94
C SER A 225 7.84 0.37 -24.08
N LYS A 226 7.42 -0.51 -23.14
CA LYS A 226 7.66 -1.97 -23.19
C LYS A 226 6.57 -2.75 -23.93
N GLY A 227 5.66 -2.06 -24.62
CA GLY A 227 4.54 -2.65 -25.35
C GLY A 227 3.37 -3.08 -24.47
N GLY A 228 3.27 -2.53 -23.26
CA GLY A 228 2.15 -2.75 -22.36
C GLY A 228 0.86 -2.10 -22.90
N LYS A 229 -0.27 -2.72 -22.58
CA LYS A 229 -1.60 -2.31 -23.04
C LYS A 229 -2.54 -2.08 -21.86
N ALA A 230 -3.19 -0.93 -21.82
CA ALA A 230 -4.29 -0.69 -20.89
C ALA A 230 -5.55 -1.43 -21.35
N VAL A 231 -6.32 -1.90 -20.39
CA VAL A 231 -7.59 -2.63 -20.58
C VAL A 231 -8.65 -1.94 -19.74
N SER A 232 -9.54 -1.21 -20.38
CA SER A 232 -10.62 -0.52 -19.67
C SER A 232 -11.75 -1.49 -19.30
N LEU A 233 -12.34 -1.29 -18.13
CA LEU A 233 -13.57 -1.96 -17.73
C LEU A 233 -14.77 -1.15 -18.23
N SER A 234 -15.82 -1.85 -18.70
CA SER A 234 -17.11 -1.19 -18.92
C SER A 234 -17.73 -0.75 -17.58
N ASP A 235 -18.65 0.23 -17.62
CA ASP A 235 -19.37 0.67 -16.41
C ASP A 235 -20.11 -0.49 -15.74
N ALA A 236 -20.68 -1.40 -16.53
CA ALA A 236 -21.36 -2.58 -16.01
C ALA A 236 -20.40 -3.54 -15.29
N GLU A 237 -19.18 -3.74 -15.82
CA GLU A 237 -18.17 -4.54 -15.13
C GLU A 237 -17.64 -3.81 -13.90
N SER A 238 -17.36 -2.51 -13.96
CA SER A 238 -16.92 -1.72 -12.80
C SER A 238 -17.88 -1.87 -11.62
N LYS A 239 -19.20 -1.79 -11.85
CA LYS A 239 -20.22 -2.03 -10.80
C LYS A 239 -20.18 -3.45 -10.24
N LYS A 240 -19.93 -4.47 -11.07
CA LYS A 240 -19.77 -5.84 -10.57
C LYS A 240 -18.51 -5.97 -9.70
N TRP A 241 -17.42 -5.33 -10.08
CA TRP A 241 -16.17 -5.32 -9.33
C TRP A 241 -16.35 -4.63 -7.98
N GLU A 242 -17.02 -3.47 -7.96
CA GLU A 242 -17.37 -2.76 -6.72
C GLU A 242 -18.17 -3.68 -5.78
N ALA A 243 -19.19 -4.35 -6.29
CA ALA A 243 -19.99 -5.29 -5.50
C ALA A 243 -19.14 -6.48 -5.00
N ALA A 244 -18.23 -6.99 -5.82
CA ALA A 244 -17.38 -8.13 -5.46
C ALA A 244 -16.41 -7.82 -4.32
N VAL A 245 -15.95 -6.56 -4.16
CA VAL A 245 -15.00 -6.19 -3.10
C VAL A 245 -15.67 -5.75 -1.79
N VAL A 246 -17.00 -5.56 -1.75
CA VAL A 246 -17.74 -5.23 -0.52
C VAL A 246 -17.37 -6.15 0.65
N PRO A 247 -17.29 -7.49 0.49
CA PRO A 247 -16.93 -8.38 1.59
C PRO A 247 -15.54 -8.11 2.20
N VAL A 248 -14.63 -7.46 1.46
CA VAL A 248 -13.32 -7.06 2.01
C VAL A 248 -13.50 -5.92 3.01
N ILE A 249 -14.36 -4.96 2.68
CA ILE A 249 -14.69 -3.81 3.54
C ILE A 249 -15.43 -4.31 4.80
N ASP A 250 -16.48 -5.13 4.61
CA ASP A 250 -17.25 -5.69 5.71
C ASP A 250 -16.37 -6.56 6.63
N GLY A 251 -15.44 -7.30 6.04
CA GLY A 251 -14.47 -8.10 6.78
C GLY A 251 -13.52 -7.27 7.63
N PHE A 252 -13.16 -6.07 7.20
CA PHE A 252 -12.42 -5.12 8.03
C PHE A 252 -13.32 -4.61 9.18
N VAL A 253 -14.52 -4.12 8.88
CA VAL A 253 -15.47 -3.60 9.90
C VAL A 253 -15.66 -4.64 10.99
N LYS A 254 -16.04 -5.88 10.64
CA LYS A 254 -16.22 -6.97 11.60
C LYS A 254 -14.98 -7.21 12.49
N LYS A 255 -13.78 -7.14 11.93
CA LYS A 255 -12.54 -7.34 12.71
C LYS A 255 -12.24 -6.17 13.62
N ALA A 256 -12.53 -4.95 13.20
CA ALA A 256 -12.36 -3.73 13.98
C ALA A 256 -13.34 -3.73 15.17
N ASP A 257 -14.62 -4.01 14.92
CA ASP A 257 -15.68 -4.08 15.94
C ASP A 257 -15.36 -5.14 17.01
N ALA A 258 -14.86 -6.31 16.59
CA ALA A 258 -14.41 -7.37 17.51
C ALA A 258 -13.25 -6.96 18.42
N LYS A 259 -12.55 -5.85 18.09
CA LYS A 259 -11.49 -5.25 18.92
C LYS A 259 -11.92 -3.94 19.60
N GLY A 260 -13.20 -3.61 19.59
CA GLY A 260 -13.74 -2.40 20.21
C GLY A 260 -13.47 -1.12 19.41
N ILE A 261 -13.10 -1.24 18.13
CA ILE A 261 -12.92 -0.11 17.21
C ILE A 261 -14.17 -0.02 16.35
N ASP A 262 -14.84 1.13 16.30
CA ASP A 262 -15.96 1.35 15.38
C ASP A 262 -15.46 1.32 13.93
N GLY A 263 -15.48 0.13 13.34
CA GLY A 263 -14.96 -0.12 11.99
C GLY A 263 -15.72 0.66 10.92
N LYS A 264 -17.05 0.83 11.12
CA LYS A 264 -17.87 1.62 10.20
C LYS A 264 -17.49 3.09 10.22
N ALA A 265 -17.32 3.69 11.40
CA ALA A 265 -16.89 5.07 11.53
C ALA A 265 -15.51 5.33 10.87
N VAL A 266 -14.59 4.37 10.98
CA VAL A 266 -13.29 4.44 10.30
C VAL A 266 -13.46 4.47 8.78
N VAL A 267 -14.25 3.55 8.21
CA VAL A 267 -14.50 3.49 6.76
C VAL A 267 -15.21 4.75 6.27
N ASP A 268 -16.22 5.22 6.99
CA ASP A 268 -16.97 6.43 6.63
C ASP A 268 -16.06 7.66 6.67
N PHE A 269 -15.18 7.75 7.68
CA PHE A 269 -14.18 8.84 7.77
C PHE A 269 -13.22 8.82 6.58
N ILE A 270 -12.73 7.65 6.17
CA ILE A 270 -11.87 7.52 4.99
C ILE A 270 -12.60 8.03 3.75
N LYS A 271 -13.83 7.54 3.50
CA LYS A 271 -14.64 7.95 2.35
C LYS A 271 -14.92 9.45 2.31
N ALA A 272 -15.14 10.07 3.48
CA ALA A 272 -15.39 11.51 3.58
C ALA A 272 -14.13 12.36 3.32
N ASN A 273 -12.93 11.77 3.36
CA ASN A 273 -11.65 12.44 3.13
C ASN A 273 -11.01 12.07 1.78
N MET A 274 -11.71 11.30 0.94
CA MET A 274 -11.31 10.96 -0.43
C MET A 274 -11.89 11.96 -1.43
#